data_97c310ae111d43613013032c4a785080
#
_entry.id   97c310ae111d43613013032c4a785080
#
_cell.length_a   1.000
_cell.length_b   1.000
_cell.length_c   1.000
_cell.angle_alpha   90.00
_cell.angle_beta   90.00
_cell.angle_gamma   90.00
#
_symmetry.space_group_name_H-M   'P 1'
#
loop_
_entity.id
_entity.type
_entity.pdbx_description
1 polymer ?
#
loop_
_entity_poly.entity_id
_entity_poly.type
_entity_poly.pdbx_seq_one_letter_code
_entity_poly.pdbx_strand_id
1 'polypeptide(L)'
;MARTRLLFKIGFVYHKAAFDPVIEQFLSDDRYDVFFALDEERIRRWGLFNLRYRPPIVDEWVRQGYRFTTDKRSFDVVIAGDTIRDAAAYGRTLLCFLNHGTGIKTILYRNLAQHRDTRYQIYVEGRYREEKIRESGTQGRSEVHVVGLPKLDGIFQGRYADRAGLLSSRGLDPAKPTVLFAPTYKPTCMYDVKDAVFEATRDRCNLVVKLHHYSWMGK
;
A
#
# COMPACT_ATOMS: atom_id res chain seq x y z
N MET A 1 15.04 -19.80 21.28
CA MET A 1 15.65 -19.36 20.01
C MET A 1 15.50 -17.85 19.88
N ALA A 2 16.45 -17.14 19.26
CA ALA A 2 16.28 -15.73 18.97
C ALA A 2 15.14 -15.55 17.96
N ARG A 3 14.31 -14.49 18.14
CA ARG A 3 13.22 -14.19 17.21
C ARG A 3 13.79 -13.58 15.94
N THR A 4 13.20 -13.89 14.78
CA THR A 4 13.51 -13.24 13.51
C THR A 4 12.97 -11.82 13.52
N ARG A 5 13.82 -10.83 13.28
CA ARG A 5 13.45 -9.41 13.29
C ARG A 5 13.00 -8.96 11.91
N LEU A 6 11.75 -8.56 11.81
CA LEU A 6 11.12 -8.11 10.58
C LEU A 6 10.90 -6.59 10.59
N LEU A 7 11.20 -5.92 9.49
CA LEU A 7 10.89 -4.51 9.28
C LEU A 7 9.94 -4.36 8.09
N PHE A 8 8.73 -3.84 8.34
CA PHE A 8 7.85 -3.36 7.29
C PHE A 8 8.17 -1.90 6.96
N LYS A 9 8.72 -1.67 5.78
CA LYS A 9 9.03 -0.32 5.27
C LYS A 9 7.82 0.24 4.54
N ILE A 10 7.10 1.13 5.21
CA ILE A 10 5.88 1.77 4.70
C ILE A 10 6.27 3.09 4.03
N GLY A 11 6.32 3.10 2.70
CA GLY A 11 6.59 4.32 1.93
C GLY A 11 5.38 5.26 1.89
N PHE A 12 4.16 4.67 1.91
CA PHE A 12 2.89 5.40 1.88
C PHE A 12 1.87 4.70 2.75
N VAL A 13 0.92 5.44 3.31
CA VAL A 13 -0.15 4.89 4.16
C VAL A 13 -0.91 3.73 3.49
N TYR A 14 -1.13 3.81 2.17
CA TYR A 14 -1.82 2.74 1.44
C TYR A 14 -1.00 1.44 1.32
N HIS A 15 0.32 1.47 1.51
CA HIS A 15 1.12 0.24 1.59
C HIS A 15 0.71 -0.59 2.81
N LYS A 16 0.45 0.06 3.95
CA LYS A 16 -0.02 -0.68 5.13
C LYS A 16 -1.30 -1.46 4.82
N ALA A 17 -2.30 -0.81 4.24
CA ALA A 17 -3.56 -1.48 3.89
C ALA A 17 -3.36 -2.66 2.92
N ALA A 18 -2.34 -2.59 2.05
CA ALA A 18 -1.99 -3.70 1.17
C ALA A 18 -1.25 -4.83 1.89
N PHE A 19 -0.55 -4.52 2.99
CA PHE A 19 0.25 -5.46 3.76
C PHE A 19 -0.48 -6.01 4.97
N ASP A 20 -1.61 -5.43 5.39
CA ASP A 20 -2.31 -5.81 6.61
C ASP A 20 -2.49 -7.32 6.78
N PRO A 21 -2.93 -8.12 5.79
CA PRO A 21 -3.05 -9.55 5.98
C PRO A 21 -1.71 -10.25 6.27
N VAL A 22 -0.62 -9.76 5.67
CA VAL A 22 0.73 -10.29 5.90
C VAL A 22 1.25 -9.85 7.26
N ILE A 23 1.02 -8.58 7.63
CA ILE A 23 1.37 -8.03 8.94
C ILE A 23 0.67 -8.80 10.06
N GLU A 24 -0.64 -9.06 9.93
CA GLU A 24 -1.44 -9.81 10.90
C GLU A 24 -0.86 -11.22 11.14
N GLN A 25 -0.43 -11.90 10.08
CA GLN A 25 0.19 -13.22 10.20
C GLN A 25 1.51 -13.18 10.98
N PHE A 26 2.37 -12.21 10.69
CA PHE A 26 3.64 -12.09 11.41
C PHE A 26 3.47 -11.59 12.85
N LEU A 27 2.48 -10.74 13.13
CA LEU A 27 2.17 -10.28 14.49
C LEU A 27 1.58 -11.40 15.37
N SER A 28 0.90 -12.37 14.77
CA SER A 28 0.31 -13.51 15.48
C SER A 28 1.28 -14.65 15.73
N ASP A 29 2.52 -14.58 15.22
CA ASP A 29 3.53 -15.65 15.33
C ASP A 29 4.72 -15.21 16.20
N ASP A 30 4.86 -15.84 17.35
CA ASP A 30 5.89 -15.53 18.35
C ASP A 30 7.33 -15.75 17.88
N ARG A 31 7.55 -16.36 16.73
CA ARG A 31 8.88 -16.51 16.11
C ARG A 31 9.42 -15.19 15.55
N TYR A 32 8.57 -14.18 15.40
CA TYR A 32 8.91 -12.92 14.77
C TYR A 32 8.82 -11.73 15.73
N ASP A 33 9.70 -10.77 15.50
CA ASP A 33 9.73 -9.46 16.15
C ASP A 33 9.46 -8.40 15.06
N VAL A 34 8.24 -7.88 15.03
CA VAL A 34 7.78 -7.02 13.95
C VAL A 34 7.95 -5.55 14.27
N PHE A 35 8.57 -4.81 13.35
CA PHE A 35 8.80 -3.38 13.43
C PHE A 35 8.34 -2.68 12.16
N PHE A 36 8.15 -1.37 12.25
CA PHE A 36 7.68 -0.54 11.15
C PHE A 36 8.60 0.67 10.95
N ALA A 37 8.89 0.99 9.71
CA ALA A 37 9.51 2.25 9.33
C ALA A 37 8.59 2.99 8.37
N LEU A 38 8.35 4.28 8.64
CA LEU A 38 7.59 5.15 7.76
C LEU A 38 8.54 6.09 7.04
N ASP A 39 8.47 6.13 5.71
CA ASP A 39 9.10 7.18 4.94
C ASP A 39 8.21 8.43 5.05
N GLU A 40 8.72 9.47 5.71
CA GLU A 40 8.00 10.72 5.82
C GLU A 40 7.81 11.38 4.46
N GLU A 41 6.56 11.67 4.09
CA GLU A 41 6.29 12.43 2.88
C GLU A 41 6.69 13.90 3.06
N ARG A 42 7.48 14.41 2.11
CA ARG A 42 7.81 15.84 2.05
C ARG A 42 6.71 16.57 1.30
N ILE A 43 5.98 17.41 2.00
CA ILE A 43 5.02 18.33 1.38
C ILE A 43 5.69 19.66 1.14
N ARG A 44 5.74 20.09 -0.15
CA ARG A 44 6.08 21.47 -0.48
C ARG A 44 4.89 22.37 -0.18
N ARG A 45 5.00 23.17 0.84
CA ARG A 45 4.05 24.25 1.10
C ARG A 45 4.70 25.59 0.72
N TRP A 46 4.09 26.34 -0.18
CA TRP A 46 4.52 27.68 -0.58
C TRP A 46 5.90 27.80 -1.25
N GLY A 47 6.37 26.75 -1.90
CA GLY A 47 7.63 26.75 -2.66
C GLY A 47 8.92 26.90 -1.83
N LEU A 48 8.86 27.38 -0.59
CA LEU A 48 10.02 27.74 0.26
C LEU A 48 10.34 26.71 1.34
N PHE A 49 9.37 25.93 1.82
CA PHE A 49 9.58 25.00 2.91
C PHE A 49 9.10 23.60 2.58
N ASN A 50 9.97 22.60 2.74
CA ASN A 50 9.60 21.19 2.75
C ASN A 50 9.16 20.82 4.18
N LEU A 51 7.86 20.71 4.40
CA LEU A 51 7.34 20.18 5.64
C LEU A 51 7.36 18.64 5.56
N ARG A 52 7.82 18.01 6.63
CA ARG A 52 7.64 16.58 6.83
C ARG A 52 6.20 16.36 7.29
N TYR A 53 5.49 15.50 6.59
CA TYR A 53 4.12 15.15 6.93
C TYR A 53 4.09 13.74 7.51
N ARG A 54 3.67 13.63 8.75
CA ARG A 54 3.32 12.38 9.38
C ARG A 54 1.79 12.25 9.36
N PRO A 55 1.23 11.26 8.65
CA PRO A 55 -0.21 11.08 8.64
C PRO A 55 -0.74 10.82 10.05
N PRO A 56 -1.86 11.45 10.47
CA PRO A 56 -2.43 11.26 11.82
C PRO A 56 -2.75 9.80 12.15
N ILE A 57 -3.05 8.98 11.14
CA ILE A 57 -3.31 7.54 11.29
C ILE A 57 -2.13 6.79 11.92
N VAL A 58 -0.90 7.29 11.78
CA VAL A 58 0.29 6.66 12.38
C VAL A 58 0.23 6.68 13.90
N ASP A 59 -0.33 7.72 14.49
CA ASP A 59 -0.48 7.82 15.94
C ASP A 59 -1.52 6.81 16.44
N GLU A 60 -2.53 6.52 15.63
CA GLU A 60 -3.48 5.43 15.88
C GLU A 60 -2.78 4.06 15.86
N TRP A 61 -1.93 3.81 14.87
CA TRP A 61 -1.19 2.54 14.79
C TRP A 61 -0.24 2.36 15.98
N VAL A 62 0.41 3.43 16.44
CA VAL A 62 1.24 3.38 17.66
C VAL A 62 0.38 3.01 18.88
N ARG A 63 -0.81 3.60 19.03
CA ARG A 63 -1.75 3.24 20.10
C ARG A 63 -2.22 1.79 20.02
N GLN A 64 -2.32 1.24 18.82
CA GLN A 64 -2.61 -0.18 18.56
C GLN A 64 -1.41 -1.12 18.80
N GLY A 65 -0.27 -0.60 19.23
CA GLY A 65 0.92 -1.38 19.59
C GLY A 65 1.91 -1.61 18.44
N TYR A 66 1.77 -0.93 17.30
CA TYR A 66 2.74 -1.01 16.22
C TYR A 66 4.04 -0.32 16.61
N ARG A 67 5.18 -1.04 16.57
CA ARG A 67 6.49 -0.56 16.98
C ARG A 67 7.22 0.11 15.83
N PHE A 68 7.23 1.45 15.77
CA PHE A 68 7.95 2.21 14.77
C PHE A 68 9.42 2.42 15.15
N THR A 69 10.32 2.39 14.14
CA THR A 69 11.75 2.56 14.32
C THR A 69 12.38 3.34 13.16
N THR A 70 13.49 4.00 13.44
CA THR A 70 14.40 4.59 12.45
C THR A 70 15.64 3.75 12.19
N ASP A 71 15.84 2.67 12.96
CA ASP A 71 16.93 1.73 12.74
C ASP A 71 16.76 0.98 11.42
N LYS A 72 17.86 0.77 10.70
CA LYS A 72 17.87 0.09 9.41
C LYS A 72 18.75 -1.16 9.39
N ARG A 73 19.57 -1.40 10.41
CA ARG A 73 20.66 -2.37 10.32
C ARG A 73 20.44 -3.66 11.10
N SER A 74 19.51 -3.68 12.02
CA SER A 74 19.35 -4.81 12.94
C SER A 74 18.17 -5.71 12.60
N PHE A 75 17.88 -5.89 11.31
CA PHE A 75 16.78 -6.71 10.83
C PHE A 75 17.28 -7.87 9.99
N ASP A 76 16.62 -9.02 10.13
CA ASP A 76 16.87 -10.20 9.32
C ASP A 76 16.16 -10.08 7.97
N VAL A 77 14.96 -9.47 7.98
CA VAL A 77 14.11 -9.30 6.80
C VAL A 77 13.53 -7.90 6.75
N VAL A 78 13.53 -7.29 5.58
CA VAL A 78 12.82 -6.02 5.28
C VAL A 78 11.81 -6.25 4.18
N ILE A 79 10.54 -5.92 4.45
CA ILE A 79 9.43 -6.00 3.50
C ILE A 79 9.02 -4.59 3.10
N ALA A 80 9.10 -4.27 1.81
CA ALA A 80 8.76 -2.96 1.27
C ALA A 80 7.78 -3.06 0.10
N GLY A 81 7.00 -2.02 -0.12
CA GLY A 81 6.06 -1.92 -1.26
C GLY A 81 6.67 -1.26 -2.49
N ASP A 82 7.93 -0.89 -2.42
CA ASP A 82 8.71 -0.33 -3.53
C ASP A 82 10.18 -0.70 -3.37
N THR A 83 11.01 -0.44 -4.38
CA THR A 83 12.45 -0.63 -4.28
C THR A 83 13.05 0.31 -3.24
N ILE A 84 14.06 -0.17 -2.54
CA ILE A 84 14.70 0.55 -1.44
C ILE A 84 15.90 1.31 -2.01
N ARG A 85 15.85 2.65 -2.00
CA ARG A 85 16.90 3.51 -2.59
C ARG A 85 18.27 3.31 -1.93
N ASP A 86 18.29 3.09 -0.62
CA ASP A 86 19.49 2.90 0.19
C ASP A 86 19.67 1.43 0.60
N ALA A 87 19.40 0.50 -0.31
CA ALA A 87 19.46 -0.95 -0.06
C ALA A 87 20.78 -1.40 0.60
N ALA A 88 21.91 -0.79 0.23
CA ALA A 88 23.21 -1.06 0.83
C ALA A 88 23.28 -0.79 2.36
N ALA A 89 22.42 0.09 2.88
CA ALA A 89 22.36 0.39 4.32
C ALA A 89 21.84 -0.78 5.15
N TYR A 90 21.18 -1.76 4.52
CA TYR A 90 20.61 -2.94 5.19
C TYR A 90 21.59 -4.13 5.27
N GLY A 91 22.77 -4.02 4.65
CA GLY A 91 23.81 -5.03 4.75
C GLY A 91 23.40 -6.40 4.19
N ARG A 92 23.40 -7.43 5.07
CA ARG A 92 23.03 -8.81 4.71
C ARG A 92 21.55 -9.15 4.90
N THR A 93 20.72 -8.17 5.20
CA THR A 93 19.28 -8.33 5.41
C THR A 93 18.61 -8.87 4.15
N LEU A 94 17.69 -9.81 4.28
CA LEU A 94 16.84 -10.28 3.19
C LEU A 94 15.87 -9.16 2.79
N LEU A 95 15.96 -8.68 1.55
CA LEU A 95 15.11 -7.64 1.04
C LEU A 95 13.94 -8.25 0.26
N CYS A 96 12.72 -7.98 0.72
CA CYS A 96 11.48 -8.44 0.12
C CYS A 96 10.73 -7.24 -0.49
N PHE A 97 10.40 -7.34 -1.77
CA PHE A 97 9.50 -6.42 -2.43
C PHE A 97 8.13 -7.07 -2.55
N LEU A 98 7.13 -6.53 -1.87
CA LEU A 98 5.76 -7.01 -1.94
C LEU A 98 4.92 -6.04 -2.79
N ASN A 99 4.44 -6.51 -3.94
CA ASN A 99 3.61 -5.68 -4.80
C ASN A 99 2.27 -5.35 -4.12
N HIS A 100 1.84 -4.09 -4.24
CA HIS A 100 0.69 -3.56 -3.51
C HIS A 100 -0.53 -3.24 -4.40
N GLY A 101 -0.48 -3.63 -5.68
CA GLY A 101 -1.59 -3.38 -6.61
C GLY A 101 -1.44 -4.04 -7.97
N THR A 102 -2.55 -4.13 -8.69
CA THR A 102 -2.64 -4.75 -10.03
C THR A 102 -2.38 -3.77 -11.18
N GLY A 103 -2.04 -2.51 -10.87
CA GLY A 103 -1.88 -1.47 -11.89
C GLY A 103 -0.69 -1.71 -12.82
N ILE A 104 -0.88 -1.53 -14.12
CA ILE A 104 0.16 -1.58 -15.16
C ILE A 104 0.95 -0.27 -15.13
N LYS A 105 1.75 -0.07 -14.07
CA LYS A 105 2.58 1.14 -13.97
C LYS A 105 4.00 0.82 -14.42
N THR A 106 4.51 1.56 -15.38
CA THR A 106 5.90 1.47 -15.87
C THR A 106 6.93 1.81 -14.78
N ILE A 107 6.51 2.52 -13.73
CA ILE A 107 7.38 2.91 -12.62
C ILE A 107 8.03 1.72 -11.92
N LEU A 108 7.31 0.59 -11.79
CA LEU A 108 7.87 -0.64 -11.20
C LEU A 108 9.10 -1.10 -11.98
N TYR A 109 8.98 -1.24 -13.30
CA TYR A 109 10.08 -1.72 -14.15
C TYR A 109 11.26 -0.76 -14.14
N ARG A 110 10.98 0.55 -14.18
CA ARG A 110 12.02 1.57 -14.06
C ARG A 110 12.77 1.48 -12.72
N ASN A 111 12.04 1.32 -11.63
CA ASN A 111 12.64 1.21 -10.30
C ASN A 111 13.47 -0.08 -10.17
N LEU A 112 12.98 -1.20 -10.67
CA LEU A 112 13.75 -2.45 -10.71
C LEU A 112 15.02 -2.31 -11.56
N ALA A 113 14.93 -1.67 -12.73
CA ALA A 113 16.07 -1.43 -13.60
C ALA A 113 17.17 -0.59 -12.92
N GLN A 114 16.79 0.41 -12.13
CA GLN A 114 17.71 1.25 -11.36
C GLN A 114 18.39 0.49 -10.20
N HIS A 115 17.84 -0.62 -9.76
CA HIS A 115 18.33 -1.42 -8.64
C HIS A 115 18.70 -2.85 -9.05
N ARG A 116 19.13 -3.05 -10.29
CA ARG A 116 19.46 -4.40 -10.86
C ARG A 116 20.50 -5.17 -10.06
N ASP A 117 21.42 -4.48 -9.40
CA ASP A 117 22.47 -5.09 -8.58
C ASP A 117 22.00 -5.48 -7.17
N THR A 118 20.85 -4.99 -6.76
CA THR A 118 20.23 -5.37 -5.49
C THR A 118 19.43 -6.66 -5.67
N ARG A 119 19.68 -7.64 -4.82
CA ARG A 119 18.92 -8.89 -4.80
C ARG A 119 17.68 -8.74 -3.94
N TYR A 120 16.49 -8.77 -4.56
CA TYR A 120 15.21 -8.83 -3.89
C TYR A 120 14.55 -10.19 -4.03
N GLN A 121 13.74 -10.58 -3.04
CA GLN A 121 12.64 -11.52 -3.22
C GLN A 121 11.41 -10.70 -3.62
N ILE A 122 10.97 -10.81 -4.87
CA ILE A 122 9.87 -10.01 -5.44
C ILE A 122 8.60 -10.86 -5.42
N TYR A 123 7.61 -10.42 -4.65
CA TYR A 123 6.31 -11.08 -4.54
C TYR A 123 5.28 -10.32 -5.37
N VAL A 124 4.67 -11.01 -6.35
CA VAL A 124 3.76 -10.40 -7.33
C VAL A 124 2.39 -11.05 -7.32
N GLU A 125 1.41 -10.30 -7.82
CA GLU A 125 0.01 -10.67 -7.81
C GLU A 125 -0.38 -11.77 -8.78
N GLY A 126 0.43 -12.03 -9.81
CA GLY A 126 0.07 -13.02 -10.81
C GLY A 126 1.14 -13.26 -11.87
N ARG A 127 0.94 -14.31 -12.67
CA ARG A 127 1.87 -14.74 -13.74
C ARG A 127 2.10 -13.66 -14.79
N TYR A 128 1.08 -12.87 -15.13
CA TYR A 128 1.23 -11.76 -16.06
C TYR A 128 2.32 -10.78 -15.60
N ARG A 129 2.35 -10.45 -14.31
CA ARG A 129 3.37 -9.55 -13.76
C ARG A 129 4.76 -10.19 -13.78
N GLU A 130 4.86 -11.44 -13.41
CA GLU A 130 6.09 -12.21 -13.48
C GLU A 130 6.66 -12.21 -14.91
N GLU A 131 5.83 -12.53 -15.90
CA GLU A 131 6.21 -12.53 -17.32
C GLU A 131 6.69 -11.16 -17.78
N LYS A 132 5.97 -10.10 -17.43
CA LYS A 132 6.35 -8.72 -17.79
C LYS A 132 7.67 -8.27 -17.15
N ILE A 133 7.95 -8.67 -15.91
CA ILE A 133 9.27 -8.41 -15.30
C ILE A 133 10.38 -9.15 -16.06
N ARG A 134 10.15 -10.40 -16.43
CA ARG A 134 11.10 -11.22 -17.19
C ARG A 134 11.33 -10.63 -18.58
N GLU A 135 10.27 -10.35 -19.34
CA GLU A 135 10.35 -9.78 -20.70
C GLU A 135 11.06 -8.42 -20.72
N SER A 136 10.84 -7.59 -19.70
CA SER A 136 11.50 -6.28 -19.60
C SER A 136 12.98 -6.36 -19.27
N GLY A 137 13.50 -7.53 -18.88
CA GLY A 137 14.88 -7.72 -18.44
C GLY A 137 15.24 -6.94 -17.18
N THR A 138 14.24 -6.46 -16.41
CA THR A 138 14.48 -5.63 -15.23
C THR A 138 14.64 -6.41 -13.94
N GLN A 139 14.46 -7.73 -13.97
CA GLN A 139 14.59 -8.61 -12.81
C GLN A 139 15.97 -8.50 -12.13
N GLY A 140 17.04 -8.31 -12.92
CA GLY A 140 18.41 -8.24 -12.41
C GLY A 140 18.80 -9.51 -11.66
N ARG A 141 19.28 -9.35 -10.42
CA ARG A 141 19.68 -10.45 -9.52
C ARG A 141 18.54 -10.95 -8.62
N SER A 142 17.34 -10.42 -8.78
CA SER A 142 16.20 -10.73 -7.94
C SER A 142 15.49 -12.02 -8.36
N GLU A 143 14.74 -12.59 -7.42
CA GLU A 143 13.87 -13.75 -7.67
C GLU A 143 12.41 -13.30 -7.62
N VAL A 144 11.57 -13.80 -8.52
CA VAL A 144 10.14 -13.42 -8.60
C VAL A 144 9.27 -14.59 -8.19
N HIS A 145 8.31 -14.31 -7.31
CA HIS A 145 7.38 -15.29 -6.75
C HIS A 145 5.94 -14.81 -6.97
N VAL A 146 5.10 -15.66 -7.53
CA VAL A 146 3.67 -15.41 -7.71
C VAL A 146 2.94 -15.86 -6.45
N VAL A 147 2.38 -14.88 -5.69
CA VAL A 147 1.72 -15.14 -4.40
C VAL A 147 0.29 -14.62 -4.31
N GLY A 148 -0.20 -13.95 -5.36
CA GLY A 148 -1.49 -13.27 -5.30
C GLY A 148 -1.38 -11.86 -4.72
N LEU A 149 -2.52 -11.30 -4.34
CA LEU A 149 -2.63 -9.95 -3.80
C LEU A 149 -3.24 -10.00 -2.39
N PRO A 150 -2.42 -10.00 -1.32
CA PRO A 150 -2.88 -10.22 0.05
C PRO A 150 -4.01 -9.29 0.49
N LYS A 151 -4.03 -8.04 0.03
CA LYS A 151 -5.09 -7.09 0.38
C LYS A 151 -6.51 -7.55 -0.04
N LEU A 152 -6.63 -8.54 -0.92
CA LEU A 152 -7.90 -9.10 -1.34
C LEU A 152 -8.33 -10.30 -0.47
N ASP A 153 -7.46 -10.83 0.38
CA ASP A 153 -7.75 -12.02 1.18
C ASP A 153 -9.00 -11.84 2.04
N GLY A 154 -9.19 -10.65 2.63
CA GLY A 154 -10.39 -10.35 3.41
C GLY A 154 -11.70 -10.47 2.63
N ILE A 155 -11.68 -10.22 1.32
CA ILE A 155 -12.85 -10.39 0.44
C ILE A 155 -13.15 -11.88 0.27
N PHE A 156 -12.14 -12.68 -0.08
CA PHE A 156 -12.29 -14.11 -0.28
C PHE A 156 -12.60 -14.87 1.02
N GLN A 157 -12.17 -14.35 2.16
CA GLN A 157 -12.49 -14.87 3.49
C GLN A 157 -13.88 -14.43 3.99
N GLY A 158 -14.65 -13.67 3.21
CA GLY A 158 -15.98 -13.19 3.59
C GLY A 158 -15.99 -12.09 4.66
N ARG A 159 -14.87 -11.46 4.96
CA ARG A 159 -14.75 -10.38 5.98
C ARG A 159 -15.74 -9.23 5.76
N TYR A 160 -16.17 -9.02 4.52
CA TYR A 160 -17.05 -7.94 4.10
C TYR A 160 -18.41 -8.45 3.61
N ALA A 161 -18.82 -9.65 4.01
CA ALA A 161 -20.07 -10.26 3.57
C ALA A 161 -21.31 -9.53 4.08
N ASP A 162 -21.25 -8.91 5.27
CA ASP A 162 -22.32 -8.08 5.80
C ASP A 162 -22.37 -6.69 5.15
N ARG A 163 -22.89 -6.65 3.92
CA ARG A 163 -23.09 -5.40 3.18
C ARG A 163 -24.05 -4.46 3.91
N ALA A 164 -25.13 -4.98 4.50
CA ALA A 164 -26.15 -4.16 5.13
C ALA A 164 -25.60 -3.48 6.37
N GLY A 165 -24.92 -4.21 7.25
CA GLY A 165 -24.25 -3.65 8.43
C GLY A 165 -23.19 -2.63 8.06
N LEU A 166 -22.39 -2.89 7.03
CA LEU A 166 -21.38 -1.94 6.55
C LEU A 166 -22.00 -0.62 6.08
N LEU A 167 -23.08 -0.68 5.29
CA LEU A 167 -23.77 0.51 4.81
C LEU A 167 -24.42 1.29 5.96
N SER A 168 -25.14 0.60 6.85
CA SER A 168 -25.78 1.21 8.01
C SER A 168 -24.77 1.90 8.93
N SER A 169 -23.60 1.28 9.17
CA SER A 169 -22.54 1.89 10.00
C SER A 169 -21.94 3.17 9.40
N ARG A 170 -22.19 3.43 8.12
CA ARG A 170 -21.78 4.64 7.40
C ARG A 170 -22.92 5.62 7.18
N GLY A 171 -24.10 5.39 7.78
CA GLY A 171 -25.29 6.23 7.60
C GLY A 171 -25.91 6.11 6.21
N LEU A 172 -25.64 5.01 5.49
CA LEU A 172 -26.17 4.74 4.17
C LEU A 172 -27.37 3.76 4.27
N ASP A 173 -28.30 3.88 3.32
CA ASP A 173 -29.48 3.01 3.26
C ASP A 173 -29.15 1.66 2.60
N PRO A 174 -29.22 0.54 3.33
CA PRO A 174 -28.92 -0.77 2.77
C PRO A 174 -29.86 -1.21 1.65
N ALA A 175 -31.08 -0.67 1.61
CA ALA A 175 -32.08 -0.97 0.59
C ALA A 175 -31.82 -0.29 -0.76
N LYS A 176 -31.02 0.78 -0.76
CA LYS A 176 -30.69 1.51 -1.99
C LYS A 176 -29.47 0.91 -2.70
N PRO A 177 -29.44 0.99 -4.04
CA PRO A 177 -28.20 0.78 -4.79
C PRO A 177 -27.09 1.72 -4.29
N THR A 178 -25.84 1.27 -4.37
CA THR A 178 -24.69 2.10 -3.97
C THR A 178 -23.81 2.34 -5.18
N VAL A 179 -23.54 3.61 -5.46
CA VAL A 179 -22.61 4.08 -6.49
C VAL A 179 -21.32 4.51 -5.82
N LEU A 180 -20.20 3.93 -6.24
CA LEU A 180 -18.86 4.36 -5.85
C LEU A 180 -18.27 5.27 -6.94
N PHE A 181 -18.12 6.56 -6.63
CA PHE A 181 -17.38 7.49 -7.49
C PHE A 181 -15.93 7.61 -6.97
N ALA A 182 -15.00 6.98 -7.67
CA ALA A 182 -13.59 6.90 -7.28
C ALA A 182 -12.67 7.51 -8.36
N PRO A 183 -12.70 8.85 -8.57
CA PRO A 183 -11.90 9.51 -9.58
C PRO A 183 -10.42 9.38 -9.29
N THR A 184 -9.60 9.29 -10.35
CA THR A 184 -8.15 9.27 -10.24
C THR A 184 -7.60 10.65 -9.89
N TYR A 185 -6.28 10.71 -9.68
CA TYR A 185 -5.51 11.93 -9.44
C TYR A 185 -4.75 12.30 -10.71
N LYS A 186 -4.80 13.55 -11.10
CA LYS A 186 -4.16 14.21 -12.26
C LYS A 186 -3.73 13.29 -13.43
N PRO A 187 -4.39 13.38 -14.58
CA PRO A 187 -5.59 14.17 -14.80
C PRO A 187 -6.81 13.54 -14.12
N THR A 188 -7.74 14.34 -13.65
CA THR A 188 -8.97 13.87 -12.99
C THR A 188 -10.19 14.38 -13.71
N CYS A 189 -11.17 13.51 -13.91
CA CYS A 189 -12.49 13.88 -14.42
C CYS A 189 -13.43 14.47 -13.34
N MET A 190 -12.98 14.54 -12.10
CA MET A 190 -13.82 14.92 -10.97
C MET A 190 -14.55 16.25 -11.21
N TYR A 191 -13.83 17.26 -11.67
CA TYR A 191 -14.39 18.60 -11.86
C TYR A 191 -15.40 18.67 -13.03
N ASP A 192 -15.22 17.80 -14.02
CA ASP A 192 -16.06 17.79 -15.22
C ASP A 192 -17.39 17.05 -15.00
N VAL A 193 -17.38 16.02 -14.12
CA VAL A 193 -18.53 15.11 -14.00
C VAL A 193 -19.19 15.08 -12.62
N LYS A 194 -18.64 15.76 -11.59
CA LYS A 194 -19.14 15.68 -10.21
C LYS A 194 -20.63 16.04 -10.09
N ASP A 195 -21.06 17.11 -10.77
CA ASP A 195 -22.43 17.59 -10.71
C ASP A 195 -23.40 16.62 -11.38
N ALA A 196 -23.01 16.08 -12.54
CA ALA A 196 -23.79 15.06 -13.25
C ALA A 196 -23.91 13.76 -12.43
N VAL A 197 -22.83 13.32 -11.78
CA VAL A 197 -22.87 12.15 -10.88
C VAL A 197 -23.79 12.40 -9.70
N PHE A 198 -23.71 13.57 -9.08
CA PHE A 198 -24.55 13.93 -7.95
C PHE A 198 -26.03 13.95 -8.34
N GLU A 199 -26.39 14.62 -9.42
CA GLU A 199 -27.78 14.69 -9.91
C GLU A 199 -28.33 13.32 -10.33
N ALA A 200 -27.51 12.49 -10.98
CA ALA A 200 -27.92 11.16 -11.39
C ALA A 200 -28.18 10.20 -10.23
N THR A 201 -27.51 10.40 -9.08
CA THR A 201 -27.61 9.52 -7.92
C THR A 201 -28.56 10.04 -6.84
N ARG A 202 -28.89 11.34 -6.86
CA ARG A 202 -29.74 12.01 -5.88
C ARG A 202 -31.04 11.23 -5.67
N ASP A 203 -31.39 11.03 -4.42
CA ASP A 203 -32.61 10.34 -3.93
C ASP A 203 -32.77 8.87 -4.37
N ARG A 204 -32.02 8.39 -5.36
CA ARG A 204 -32.14 7.03 -5.93
C ARG A 204 -31.08 6.05 -5.42
N CYS A 205 -29.91 6.53 -5.09
CA CYS A 205 -28.77 5.70 -4.72
C CYS A 205 -28.03 6.25 -3.52
N ASN A 206 -27.32 5.39 -2.81
CA ASN A 206 -26.23 5.84 -1.96
C ASN A 206 -25.07 6.29 -2.85
N LEU A 207 -24.51 7.46 -2.64
CA LEU A 207 -23.29 7.92 -3.31
C LEU A 207 -22.13 7.89 -2.33
N VAL A 208 -21.11 7.08 -2.64
CA VAL A 208 -19.83 7.05 -1.92
C VAL A 208 -18.76 7.68 -2.80
N VAL A 209 -18.15 8.75 -2.34
CA VAL A 209 -17.05 9.42 -3.05
C VAL A 209 -15.73 9.05 -2.38
N LYS A 210 -14.87 8.35 -3.11
CA LYS A 210 -13.53 7.97 -2.65
C LYS A 210 -12.46 8.68 -3.48
N LEU A 211 -11.94 9.77 -2.97
CA LEU A 211 -10.87 10.50 -3.63
C LEU A 211 -9.54 9.74 -3.55
N HIS A 212 -8.68 9.98 -4.54
CA HIS A 212 -7.29 9.54 -4.48
C HIS A 212 -6.58 10.26 -3.31
N HIS A 213 -5.67 9.57 -2.61
CA HIS A 213 -5.02 10.14 -1.42
C HIS A 213 -4.27 11.46 -1.70
N TYR A 214 -3.68 11.64 -2.87
CA TYR A 214 -3.04 12.90 -3.24
C TYR A 214 -4.01 14.07 -3.41
N SER A 215 -5.29 13.81 -3.65
CA SER A 215 -6.31 14.87 -3.67
C SER A 215 -6.52 15.49 -2.29
N TRP A 216 -6.27 14.75 -1.21
CA TRP A 216 -6.32 15.24 0.17
C TRP A 216 -5.07 16.04 0.57
N MET A 217 -3.95 15.77 -0.08
CA MET A 217 -2.66 16.38 0.24
C MET A 217 -2.42 17.69 -0.49
N GLY A 218 -3.36 18.15 -1.32
CA GLY A 218 -3.24 19.41 -2.08
C GLY A 218 -2.09 19.41 -3.10
N LYS A 219 -1.73 18.22 -3.63
CA LYS A 219 -0.68 18.08 -4.65
C LYS A 219 -1.22 18.23 -6.05
#